data_84ada42fd259ee979ddbfae55c580b73
#
_entry.id   84ada42fd259ee979ddbfae55c580b73
#
_cell.length_a   1.000
_cell.length_b   1.000
_cell.length_c   1.000
_cell.angle_alpha   90.00
_cell.angle_beta   90.00
_cell.angle_gamma   90.00
#
_symmetry.space_group_name_H-M   'P 1'
#
loop_
_entity.id
_entity.type
_entity.pdbx_description
1 polymer ?
#
loop_
_entity_poly.entity_id
_entity_poly.type
_entity_poly.pdbx_seq_one_letter_code
_entity_poly.pdbx_strand_id
1 'polypeptide(L)'
;MKYILITGVLVNLAFSGSAQREIEYVEYDLDNGIHVILHEEHATPIVAVSVLYHVGSKNENPNRTGFAHFFEHLLFEGSANIDRGEYSKLVEMNGGTLNANTSQDRTFYYEILPSNQLELGLWLESERLLHANVDNKGIETQRSVVKEEKRQRVDNQPYASFITETFMRMFKEHPYNWVPIGSMEHLDAAEEDDYVNFYRTFYVPSNATLSIAGDINIEETKEWINKYFASIPKGQAINMFRDFENLSAEAFEKKYSISPELYDAKDFLNPKDKRAKAILTKQSNTPINIPRPEKTDERPDGVVKDIVYDNIQLPGLFMAYRFPSQTDEDMYALEMMNDVLSGGASSRINKNLVEKQQIAQFAFSFAYGLEDAGVGIFAAIAAKDKSLDDIQVAFDAQIEIIKTELISQEEFEKIRNQYENSFVSTNATIAGIAESLADNHVYNGGASKINTELSKYMNVTREDIQRVAKKYLTQDSRIILHYLPKEEVTEE
;
A
#
# COMPACT_ATOMS: atom_id res chain seq x y z
N MET A 1 73.60 -12.45 29.85
CA MET A 1 72.25 -12.91 29.64
C MET A 1 71.31 -11.71 29.91
N LYS A 2 70.80 -11.10 28.83
CA LYS A 2 69.82 -10.01 28.92
C LYS A 2 68.45 -10.58 28.49
N TYR A 3 67.47 -10.60 29.39
CA TYR A 3 66.14 -10.99 29.11
C TYR A 3 65.35 -9.77 28.52
N ILE A 4 64.85 -9.92 27.30
CA ILE A 4 63.95 -8.97 26.67
C ILE A 4 62.53 -9.44 27.02
N LEU A 5 61.80 -8.63 27.82
CA LEU A 5 60.36 -8.77 28.05
C LEU A 5 59.62 -8.17 26.84
N ILE A 6 58.90 -8.99 26.07
CA ILE A 6 57.98 -8.54 25.06
C ILE A 6 56.59 -8.42 25.74
N THR A 7 56.19 -7.17 25.96
CA THR A 7 54.83 -6.87 26.43
C THR A 7 53.91 -6.84 25.22
N GLY A 8 53.08 -7.87 25.06
CA GLY A 8 52.06 -7.90 24.05
C GLY A 8 50.92 -6.93 24.41
N VAL A 9 50.73 -5.90 23.61
CA VAL A 9 49.57 -5.02 23.67
C VAL A 9 48.43 -5.72 22.91
N LEU A 10 47.45 -6.25 23.64
CA LEU A 10 46.16 -6.68 23.10
C LEU A 10 45.40 -5.42 22.69
N VAL A 11 45.35 -5.13 21.40
CA VAL A 11 44.44 -4.15 20.82
C VAL A 11 43.07 -4.81 20.76
N ASN A 12 42.21 -4.50 21.70
CA ASN A 12 40.77 -4.75 21.60
C ASN A 12 40.21 -3.84 20.47
N LEU A 13 40.09 -4.36 19.28
CA LEU A 13 39.24 -3.79 18.24
C LEU A 13 37.78 -3.96 18.72
N ALA A 14 37.27 -2.95 19.40
CA ALA A 14 35.84 -2.78 19.53
C ALA A 14 35.29 -2.54 18.11
N PHE A 15 34.64 -3.54 17.55
CA PHE A 15 33.74 -3.34 16.44
C PHE A 15 32.63 -2.43 16.95
N SER A 16 32.76 -1.13 16.71
CA SER A 16 31.63 -0.20 16.74
C SER A 16 30.73 -0.65 15.61
N GLY A 17 29.75 -1.49 15.90
CA GLY A 17 28.59 -1.62 15.04
C GLY A 17 28.11 -0.20 14.74
N SER A 18 27.97 0.17 13.50
CA SER A 18 27.35 1.43 13.13
C SER A 18 25.98 1.44 13.78
N ALA A 19 25.83 2.16 14.89
CA ALA A 19 24.50 2.41 15.45
C ALA A 19 23.72 3.10 14.32
N GLN A 20 22.72 2.44 13.80
CA GLN A 20 21.80 3.03 12.82
C GLN A 20 21.30 4.36 13.41
N ARG A 21 21.45 5.44 12.65
CA ARG A 21 20.94 6.75 13.07
C ARG A 21 19.43 6.61 13.23
N GLU A 22 18.93 6.91 14.41
CA GLU A 22 17.49 6.96 14.70
C GLU A 22 16.85 8.02 13.81
N ILE A 23 15.70 7.68 13.22
CA ILE A 23 14.89 8.62 12.44
C ILE A 23 14.09 9.44 13.41
N GLU A 24 14.51 10.70 13.59
CA GLU A 24 13.84 11.68 14.45
C GLU A 24 12.64 12.26 13.71
N TYR A 25 11.50 12.41 14.39
CA TYR A 25 10.29 12.99 13.83
C TYR A 25 9.45 13.63 14.94
N VAL A 26 8.50 14.46 14.53
CA VAL A 26 7.45 15.04 15.39
C VAL A 26 6.11 14.58 14.86
N GLU A 27 5.22 14.15 15.75
CA GLU A 27 3.84 13.78 15.36
C GLU A 27 2.81 14.48 16.25
N TYR A 28 1.65 14.82 15.69
CA TYR A 28 0.52 15.41 16.40
C TYR A 28 -0.77 15.29 15.58
N ASP A 29 -1.91 15.46 16.27
CA ASP A 29 -3.21 15.49 15.63
C ASP A 29 -3.73 16.92 15.45
N LEU A 30 -4.32 17.23 14.31
CA LEU A 30 -5.13 18.43 14.13
C LEU A 30 -6.52 18.23 14.79
N ASP A 31 -7.16 19.32 15.17
CA ASP A 31 -8.50 19.29 15.77
C ASP A 31 -9.56 18.61 14.91
N ASN A 32 -9.35 18.56 13.61
CA ASN A 32 -10.23 17.89 12.66
C ASN A 32 -9.98 16.39 12.51
N GLY A 33 -8.88 15.87 13.09
CA GLY A 33 -8.55 14.45 13.12
C GLY A 33 -7.51 13.99 12.09
N ILE A 34 -6.90 14.90 11.33
CA ILE A 34 -5.73 14.56 10.51
C ILE A 34 -4.56 14.28 11.45
N HIS A 35 -3.92 13.13 11.30
CA HIS A 35 -2.64 12.84 11.94
C HIS A 35 -1.50 13.39 11.11
N VAL A 36 -0.57 14.11 11.73
CA VAL A 36 0.57 14.77 11.08
C VAL A 36 1.88 14.20 11.60
N ILE A 37 2.79 13.87 10.69
CA ILE A 37 4.14 13.38 11.00
C ILE A 37 5.14 14.23 10.21
N LEU A 38 6.16 14.78 10.89
CA LEU A 38 7.18 15.67 10.32
C LEU A 38 8.57 15.12 10.60
N HIS A 39 9.37 14.91 9.54
CA HIS A 39 10.78 14.55 9.64
C HIS A 39 11.64 15.62 8.97
N GLU A 40 12.50 16.28 9.76
CA GLU A 40 13.40 17.33 9.30
C GLU A 40 14.77 16.74 8.93
N GLU A 41 15.19 16.90 7.65
CA GLU A 41 16.48 16.44 7.13
C GLU A 41 17.00 17.41 6.05
N HIS A 42 18.13 18.06 6.31
CA HIS A 42 18.68 19.12 5.46
C HIS A 42 19.78 18.67 4.48
N ALA A 43 19.99 17.37 4.29
CA ALA A 43 21.05 16.87 3.42
C ALA A 43 20.85 17.25 1.94
N THR A 44 19.59 17.40 1.51
CA THR A 44 19.23 17.79 0.15
C THR A 44 18.08 18.79 0.19
N PRO A 45 18.05 19.83 -0.70
CA PRO A 45 17.04 20.88 -0.68
C PRO A 45 15.73 20.41 -1.34
N ILE A 46 15.18 19.30 -0.90
CA ILE A 46 13.92 18.71 -1.39
C ILE A 46 13.04 18.27 -0.22
N VAL A 47 11.75 18.24 -0.46
CA VAL A 47 10.72 17.79 0.50
C VAL A 47 9.77 16.81 -0.17
N ALA A 48 9.40 15.75 0.54
CA ALA A 48 8.29 14.88 0.21
C ALA A 48 7.08 15.30 1.04
N VAL A 49 5.98 15.66 0.38
CA VAL A 49 4.66 15.87 0.99
C VAL A 49 3.81 14.68 0.60
N SER A 50 3.25 13.96 1.58
CA SER A 50 2.47 12.77 1.29
C SER A 50 1.25 12.65 2.19
N VAL A 51 0.17 12.06 1.65
CA VAL A 51 -1.03 11.71 2.41
C VAL A 51 -1.38 10.25 2.18
N LEU A 52 -1.47 9.52 3.28
CA LEU A 52 -1.99 8.17 3.31
C LEU A 52 -3.47 8.23 3.74
N TYR A 53 -4.36 7.78 2.86
CA TYR A 53 -5.74 7.51 3.21
C TYR A 53 -5.88 6.02 3.51
N HIS A 54 -6.36 5.70 4.73
CA HIS A 54 -6.57 4.31 5.13
C HIS A 54 -7.83 3.76 4.47
N VAL A 55 -7.77 3.63 3.16
CA VAL A 55 -8.81 3.10 2.28
C VAL A 55 -8.17 2.44 1.07
N GLY A 56 -8.55 1.22 0.80
CA GLY A 56 -8.11 0.44 -0.35
C GLY A 56 -9.26 -0.41 -0.90
N SER A 57 -8.94 -1.36 -1.76
CA SER A 57 -9.99 -2.17 -2.40
C SER A 57 -10.81 -2.99 -1.41
N LYS A 58 -10.30 -3.34 -0.24
CA LYS A 58 -11.07 -4.06 0.79
C LYS A 58 -12.26 -3.27 1.35
N ASN A 59 -12.25 -1.94 1.20
CA ASN A 59 -13.31 -1.08 1.71
C ASN A 59 -14.45 -0.86 0.70
N GLU A 60 -14.35 -1.47 -0.48
CA GLU A 60 -15.31 -1.32 -1.57
C GLU A 60 -16.57 -2.17 -1.34
N ASN A 61 -17.65 -1.77 -1.99
CA ASN A 61 -18.84 -2.61 -2.10
C ASN A 61 -18.55 -3.80 -3.04
N PRO A 62 -18.87 -5.05 -2.68
CA PRO A 62 -18.64 -6.22 -3.54
C PRO A 62 -19.22 -6.12 -4.95
N ASN A 63 -20.26 -5.29 -5.14
CA ASN A 63 -20.88 -5.03 -6.45
C ASN A 63 -20.38 -3.74 -7.12
N ARG A 64 -19.36 -3.10 -6.57
CA ARG A 64 -18.76 -1.84 -7.02
C ARG A 64 -17.27 -1.84 -6.72
N THR A 65 -16.52 -2.77 -7.35
CA THR A 65 -15.09 -2.94 -7.15
C THR A 65 -14.28 -2.09 -8.12
N GLY A 66 -13.05 -1.71 -7.72
CA GLY A 66 -12.15 -0.85 -8.49
C GLY A 66 -12.21 0.63 -8.08
N PHE A 67 -13.00 0.99 -7.06
CA PHE A 67 -13.20 2.39 -6.66
C PHE A 67 -11.98 3.01 -6.02
N ALA A 68 -11.28 2.31 -5.15
CA ALA A 68 -10.09 2.84 -4.51
C ALA A 68 -9.02 3.23 -5.54
N HIS A 69 -8.74 2.35 -6.49
CA HIS A 69 -7.83 2.62 -7.59
C HIS A 69 -8.38 3.69 -8.55
N PHE A 70 -9.67 3.71 -8.78
CA PHE A 70 -10.30 4.77 -9.58
C PHE A 70 -10.09 6.15 -8.95
N PHE A 71 -10.21 6.25 -7.61
CA PHE A 71 -9.94 7.49 -6.89
C PHE A 71 -8.46 7.87 -6.89
N GLU A 72 -7.54 6.92 -6.97
CA GLU A 72 -6.13 7.23 -7.24
C GLU A 72 -5.98 8.13 -8.47
N HIS A 73 -6.69 7.81 -9.55
CA HIS A 73 -6.68 8.62 -10.77
C HIS A 73 -7.55 9.88 -10.66
N LEU A 74 -8.77 9.74 -10.16
CA LEU A 74 -9.76 10.82 -10.15
C LEU A 74 -9.30 12.04 -9.35
N LEU A 75 -8.56 11.83 -8.26
CA LEU A 75 -8.07 12.92 -7.42
C LEU A 75 -6.88 13.70 -8.00
N PHE A 76 -6.46 13.41 -9.23
CA PHE A 76 -5.58 14.27 -10.03
C PHE A 76 -6.33 15.10 -11.08
N GLU A 77 -7.63 14.89 -11.24
CA GLU A 77 -8.44 15.59 -12.26
C GLU A 77 -8.61 17.08 -11.99
N GLY A 78 -8.42 17.51 -10.74
CA GLY A 78 -8.53 18.89 -10.32
C GLY A 78 -9.45 19.09 -9.11
N SER A 79 -9.64 20.34 -8.74
CA SER A 79 -10.46 20.75 -7.60
C SER A 79 -11.31 21.97 -7.95
N ALA A 80 -12.03 22.53 -6.98
CA ALA A 80 -12.72 23.80 -7.14
C ALA A 80 -11.79 24.96 -7.53
N ASN A 81 -10.49 24.86 -7.18
CA ASN A 81 -9.50 25.91 -7.39
C ASN A 81 -8.38 25.52 -8.37
N ILE A 82 -8.39 24.29 -8.88
CA ILE A 82 -7.38 23.74 -9.79
C ILE A 82 -8.11 23.17 -11.00
N ASP A 83 -7.86 23.75 -12.17
CA ASP A 83 -8.45 23.29 -13.42
C ASP A 83 -8.01 21.87 -13.75
N ARG A 84 -8.83 21.16 -14.50
CA ARG A 84 -8.57 19.80 -14.97
C ARG A 84 -7.25 19.69 -15.71
N GLY A 85 -6.38 18.76 -15.27
CA GLY A 85 -5.06 18.52 -15.84
C GLY A 85 -4.01 19.57 -15.45
N GLU A 86 -4.34 20.52 -14.57
CA GLU A 86 -3.36 21.49 -14.05
C GLU A 86 -2.61 20.97 -12.81
N TYR A 87 -3.16 19.99 -12.09
CA TYR A 87 -2.55 19.48 -10.86
C TYR A 87 -1.10 19.01 -11.09
N SER A 88 -0.89 18.09 -12.02
CA SER A 88 0.44 17.57 -12.36
C SER A 88 1.34 18.65 -12.95
N LYS A 89 0.80 19.56 -13.76
CA LYS A 89 1.56 20.66 -14.34
C LYS A 89 2.08 21.63 -13.27
N LEU A 90 1.30 21.91 -12.24
CA LEU A 90 1.73 22.77 -11.12
C LEU A 90 2.95 22.16 -10.42
N VAL A 91 2.96 20.85 -10.17
CA VAL A 91 4.12 20.17 -9.59
C VAL A 91 5.32 20.20 -10.53
N GLU A 92 5.14 19.81 -11.80
CA GLU A 92 6.22 19.73 -12.80
C GLU A 92 6.84 21.11 -13.09
N MET A 93 6.02 22.15 -13.24
CA MET A 93 6.50 23.52 -13.48
C MET A 93 7.29 24.10 -12.31
N ASN A 94 7.08 23.60 -11.10
CA ASN A 94 7.83 23.97 -9.91
C ASN A 94 8.98 23.00 -9.59
N GLY A 95 9.36 22.15 -10.56
CA GLY A 95 10.54 21.28 -10.48
C GLY A 95 10.32 20.01 -9.65
N GLY A 96 9.07 19.66 -9.38
CA GLY A 96 8.70 18.47 -8.62
C GLY A 96 8.29 17.28 -9.49
N THR A 97 8.04 16.18 -8.82
CA THR A 97 7.42 14.96 -9.35
C THR A 97 6.32 14.52 -8.40
N LEU A 98 5.32 13.80 -8.91
CA LEU A 98 4.23 13.27 -8.11
C LEU A 98 3.91 11.84 -8.54
N ASN A 99 3.32 11.08 -7.63
CA ASN A 99 2.78 9.76 -7.92
C ASN A 99 1.75 9.38 -6.86
N ALA A 100 1.05 8.26 -7.11
CA ALA A 100 0.18 7.62 -6.14
C ALA A 100 0.24 6.10 -6.29
N ASN A 101 -0.26 5.39 -5.30
CA ASN A 101 -0.47 3.95 -5.38
C ASN A 101 -1.66 3.53 -4.53
N THR A 102 -2.33 2.46 -4.98
CA THR A 102 -3.45 1.83 -4.27
C THR A 102 -3.16 0.36 -4.02
N SER A 103 -3.39 -0.06 -2.79
CA SER A 103 -3.38 -1.48 -2.40
C SER A 103 -4.79 -1.91 -1.95
N GLN A 104 -4.87 -3.12 -1.39
CA GLN A 104 -6.10 -3.58 -0.75
C GLN A 104 -6.44 -2.75 0.50
N ASP A 105 -5.46 -2.13 1.15
CA ASP A 105 -5.59 -1.53 2.47
C ASP A 105 -5.49 0.00 2.47
N ARG A 106 -4.80 0.60 1.50
CA ARG A 106 -4.54 2.05 1.47
C ARG A 106 -4.55 2.63 0.06
N THR A 107 -4.75 3.95 0.01
CA THR A 107 -4.40 4.81 -1.14
C THR A 107 -3.42 5.86 -0.65
N PHE A 108 -2.28 6.00 -1.32
CA PHE A 108 -1.18 6.87 -0.92
C PHE A 108 -0.83 7.82 -2.05
N TYR A 109 -0.81 9.12 -1.75
CA TYR A 109 -0.43 10.19 -2.69
C TYR A 109 0.83 10.87 -2.18
N TYR A 110 1.72 11.29 -3.07
CA TYR A 110 2.89 12.06 -2.69
C TYR A 110 3.42 12.95 -3.81
N GLU A 111 3.99 14.09 -3.41
CA GLU A 111 4.80 14.95 -4.23
C GLU A 111 6.22 15.05 -3.65
N ILE A 112 7.23 15.06 -4.55
CA ILE A 112 8.61 15.40 -4.21
C ILE A 112 8.89 16.73 -4.87
N LEU A 113 9.17 17.75 -4.08
CA LEU A 113 9.31 19.14 -4.50
C LEU A 113 10.65 19.71 -4.02
N PRO A 114 11.21 20.74 -4.68
CA PRO A 114 12.20 21.61 -4.04
C PRO A 114 11.67 22.15 -2.71
N SER A 115 12.50 22.24 -1.67
CA SER A 115 12.06 22.64 -0.33
C SER A 115 11.34 23.99 -0.25
N ASN A 116 11.70 24.94 -1.12
CA ASN A 116 11.03 26.23 -1.23
C ASN A 116 9.62 26.16 -1.85
N GLN A 117 9.16 24.97 -2.25
CA GLN A 117 7.82 24.70 -2.79
C GLN A 117 6.96 23.87 -1.81
N LEU A 118 7.37 23.73 -0.55
CA LEU A 118 6.60 23.03 0.48
C LEU A 118 5.16 23.55 0.57
N GLU A 119 4.97 24.86 0.54
CA GLU A 119 3.64 25.49 0.58
C GLU A 119 2.74 25.02 -0.56
N LEU A 120 3.30 24.87 -1.77
CA LEU A 120 2.56 24.36 -2.92
C LEU A 120 2.07 22.92 -2.66
N GLY A 121 2.93 22.03 -2.19
CA GLY A 121 2.54 20.64 -1.89
C GLY A 121 1.44 20.56 -0.83
N LEU A 122 1.56 21.35 0.23
CA LEU A 122 0.52 21.40 1.28
C LEU A 122 -0.81 21.96 0.76
N TRP A 123 -0.78 22.96 -0.10
CA TRP A 123 -1.98 23.48 -0.73
C TRP A 123 -2.63 22.42 -1.64
N LEU A 124 -1.85 21.75 -2.49
CA LEU A 124 -2.34 20.72 -3.40
C LEU A 124 -3.02 19.57 -2.66
N GLU A 125 -2.43 19.08 -1.57
CA GLU A 125 -3.02 18.00 -0.78
C GLU A 125 -4.26 18.46 0.01
N SER A 126 -4.32 19.71 0.45
CA SER A 126 -5.53 20.26 1.07
C SER A 126 -6.69 20.40 0.07
N GLU A 127 -6.39 20.80 -1.18
CA GLU A 127 -7.36 20.85 -2.27
C GLU A 127 -7.88 19.46 -2.62
N ARG A 128 -7.01 18.46 -2.72
CA ARG A 128 -7.37 17.06 -2.93
C ARG A 128 -8.33 16.55 -1.87
N LEU A 129 -8.05 16.85 -0.60
CA LEU A 129 -8.88 16.37 0.51
C LEU A 129 -10.23 17.06 0.57
N LEU A 130 -10.30 18.38 0.37
CA LEU A 130 -11.54 19.14 0.63
C LEU A 130 -12.36 19.42 -0.63
N HIS A 131 -11.71 19.79 -1.74
CA HIS A 131 -12.32 20.43 -2.90
C HIS A 131 -12.24 19.59 -4.19
N ALA A 132 -11.83 18.32 -4.13
CA ALA A 132 -11.67 17.50 -5.33
C ALA A 132 -12.98 17.43 -6.15
N ASN A 133 -12.84 17.55 -7.47
CA ASN A 133 -13.94 17.47 -8.41
C ASN A 133 -14.34 16.02 -8.67
N VAL A 134 -15.44 15.58 -8.03
CA VAL A 134 -16.06 14.27 -8.27
C VAL A 134 -17.30 14.51 -9.11
N ASP A 135 -17.12 14.68 -10.41
CA ASP A 135 -18.17 14.97 -11.38
C ASP A 135 -18.21 13.96 -12.53
N ASN A 136 -19.34 13.90 -13.24
CA ASN A 136 -19.52 12.98 -14.37
C ASN A 136 -18.43 13.12 -15.44
N LYS A 137 -17.91 14.31 -15.68
CA LYS A 137 -16.87 14.51 -16.72
C LYS A 137 -15.55 13.86 -16.31
N GLY A 138 -15.13 14.03 -15.05
CA GLY A 138 -13.96 13.37 -14.47
C GLY A 138 -14.12 11.87 -14.44
N ILE A 139 -15.28 11.40 -13.99
CA ILE A 139 -15.62 9.98 -13.91
C ILE A 139 -15.53 9.34 -15.29
N GLU A 140 -16.17 9.87 -16.32
CA GLU A 140 -16.13 9.28 -17.67
C GLU A 140 -14.73 9.32 -18.29
N THR A 141 -13.96 10.37 -18.03
CA THR A 141 -12.56 10.45 -18.49
C THR A 141 -11.74 9.33 -17.84
N GLN A 142 -11.76 9.23 -16.51
CA GLN A 142 -10.97 8.24 -15.79
C GLN A 142 -11.49 6.82 -15.95
N ARG A 143 -12.80 6.61 -16.17
CA ARG A 143 -13.33 5.31 -16.55
C ARG A 143 -12.64 4.76 -17.80
N SER A 144 -12.43 5.59 -18.80
CA SER A 144 -11.75 5.20 -20.03
C SER A 144 -10.27 4.88 -19.78
N VAL A 145 -9.59 5.68 -18.95
CA VAL A 145 -8.18 5.49 -18.60
C VAL A 145 -7.97 4.19 -17.82
N VAL A 146 -8.74 3.97 -16.75
CA VAL A 146 -8.62 2.76 -15.90
C VAL A 146 -8.96 1.48 -16.69
N LYS A 147 -9.96 1.54 -17.57
CA LYS A 147 -10.28 0.41 -18.45
C LYS A 147 -9.14 0.08 -19.40
N GLU A 148 -8.49 1.09 -19.97
CA GLU A 148 -7.34 0.87 -20.84
C GLU A 148 -6.14 0.35 -20.06
N GLU A 149 -5.89 0.87 -18.85
CA GLU A 149 -4.84 0.36 -17.98
C GLU A 149 -5.04 -1.12 -17.63
N LYS A 150 -6.28 -1.52 -17.30
CA LYS A 150 -6.57 -2.93 -17.05
C LYS A 150 -6.27 -3.80 -18.26
N ARG A 151 -6.68 -3.36 -19.45
CA ARG A 151 -6.35 -4.09 -20.69
C ARG A 151 -4.84 -4.24 -20.86
N GLN A 152 -4.08 -3.16 -20.66
CA GLN A 152 -2.63 -3.16 -20.87
C GLN A 152 -1.87 -3.94 -19.79
N ARG A 153 -2.26 -3.82 -18.53
CA ARG A 153 -1.52 -4.41 -17.40
C ARG A 153 -2.00 -5.81 -16.99
N VAL A 154 -3.25 -6.14 -17.31
CA VAL A 154 -3.85 -7.42 -16.88
C VAL A 154 -4.29 -8.24 -18.08
N ASP A 155 -5.27 -7.75 -18.87
CA ASP A 155 -5.94 -8.58 -19.88
C ASP A 155 -5.03 -8.97 -21.04
N ASN A 156 -4.06 -8.12 -21.42
CA ASN A 156 -3.10 -8.35 -22.50
C ASN A 156 -1.72 -8.84 -22.03
N GLN A 157 -1.51 -8.97 -20.72
CA GLN A 157 -0.24 -9.46 -20.18
C GLN A 157 -0.34 -10.95 -19.84
N PRO A 158 0.57 -11.78 -20.37
CA PRO A 158 0.61 -13.20 -20.01
C PRO A 158 0.70 -13.40 -18.49
N TYR A 159 -0.14 -14.27 -17.97
CA TYR A 159 -0.19 -14.67 -16.55
C TYR A 159 -0.59 -13.55 -15.56
N ALA A 160 -0.86 -12.31 -15.99
CA ALA A 160 -1.07 -11.18 -15.09
C ALA A 160 -2.28 -11.35 -14.16
N SER A 161 -3.24 -12.18 -14.52
CA SER A 161 -4.42 -12.48 -13.69
C SER A 161 -4.11 -13.33 -12.45
N PHE A 162 -2.88 -13.86 -12.28
CA PHE A 162 -2.57 -14.85 -11.23
C PHE A 162 -2.84 -14.34 -9.81
N ILE A 163 -2.61 -13.07 -9.54
CA ILE A 163 -2.95 -12.46 -8.24
C ILE A 163 -4.47 -12.50 -8.03
N THR A 164 -5.24 -12.01 -9.01
CA THR A 164 -6.71 -12.01 -8.95
C THR A 164 -7.25 -13.42 -8.75
N GLU A 165 -6.80 -14.37 -9.57
CA GLU A 165 -7.23 -15.76 -9.52
C GLU A 165 -6.87 -16.46 -8.21
N THR A 166 -5.72 -16.10 -7.63
CA THR A 166 -5.29 -16.59 -6.32
C THR A 166 -6.17 -16.04 -5.20
N PHE A 167 -6.38 -14.72 -5.18
CA PHE A 167 -7.12 -14.04 -4.13
C PHE A 167 -8.61 -14.43 -4.13
N MET A 168 -9.25 -14.54 -5.27
CA MET A 168 -10.63 -15.04 -5.41
C MET A 168 -10.84 -16.44 -4.84
N ARG A 169 -9.81 -17.29 -4.84
CA ARG A 169 -9.88 -18.66 -4.29
C ARG A 169 -9.42 -18.74 -2.85
N MET A 170 -8.53 -17.82 -2.43
CA MET A 170 -8.03 -17.75 -1.05
C MET A 170 -9.09 -17.17 -0.11
N PHE A 171 -9.78 -16.11 -0.56
CA PHE A 171 -10.77 -15.38 0.23
C PHE A 171 -12.13 -15.50 -0.44
N LYS A 172 -13.11 -16.12 0.22
CA LYS A 172 -14.48 -16.26 -0.30
C LYS A 172 -15.43 -15.21 0.25
N GLU A 173 -15.23 -14.82 1.50
CA GLU A 173 -16.08 -13.91 2.25
C GLU A 173 -15.40 -12.57 2.51
N HIS A 174 -14.09 -12.58 2.80
CA HIS A 174 -13.34 -11.36 3.07
C HIS A 174 -13.15 -10.53 1.79
N PRO A 175 -13.21 -9.18 1.86
CA PRO A 175 -13.04 -8.29 0.71
C PRO A 175 -11.68 -8.36 -0.02
N TYR A 176 -10.72 -9.11 0.48
CA TYR A 176 -9.52 -9.46 -0.30
C TYR A 176 -9.82 -10.40 -1.47
N ASN A 177 -11.07 -10.84 -1.63
CA ASN A 177 -11.53 -11.62 -2.77
C ASN A 177 -11.27 -10.94 -4.13
N TRP A 178 -11.17 -9.62 -4.16
CA TRP A 178 -10.84 -8.83 -5.36
C TRP A 178 -9.61 -7.95 -5.17
N VAL A 179 -9.02 -7.54 -6.28
CA VAL A 179 -7.82 -6.71 -6.33
C VAL A 179 -8.15 -5.25 -6.70
N PRO A 180 -7.25 -4.28 -6.44
CA PRO A 180 -7.52 -2.85 -6.62
C PRO A 180 -8.04 -2.44 -8.00
N ILE A 181 -7.58 -3.09 -9.08
CA ILE A 181 -8.03 -2.77 -10.44
C ILE A 181 -9.54 -3.05 -10.68
N GLY A 182 -10.15 -3.91 -9.86
CA GLY A 182 -11.56 -4.20 -9.85
C GLY A 182 -12.13 -4.81 -11.14
N SER A 183 -13.47 -4.79 -11.25
CA SER A 183 -14.22 -5.30 -12.40
C SER A 183 -14.63 -4.16 -13.33
N MET A 184 -14.45 -4.37 -14.64
CA MET A 184 -14.92 -3.42 -15.66
C MET A 184 -16.46 -3.30 -15.67
N GLU A 185 -17.16 -4.40 -15.40
CA GLU A 185 -18.62 -4.41 -15.31
C GLU A 185 -19.09 -3.52 -14.14
N HIS A 186 -18.41 -3.56 -13.00
CA HIS A 186 -18.73 -2.72 -11.85
C HIS A 186 -18.44 -1.25 -12.14
N LEU A 187 -17.35 -0.93 -12.81
CA LEU A 187 -17.02 0.44 -13.20
C LEU A 187 -18.02 0.98 -14.25
N ASP A 188 -18.48 0.15 -15.18
CA ASP A 188 -19.49 0.55 -16.18
C ASP A 188 -20.88 0.73 -15.57
N ALA A 189 -21.22 -0.05 -14.55
CA ALA A 189 -22.50 0.03 -13.85
C ALA A 189 -22.55 1.12 -12.77
N ALA A 190 -21.41 1.75 -12.45
CA ALA A 190 -21.32 2.76 -11.41
C ALA A 190 -21.84 4.11 -11.88
N GLU A 191 -22.63 4.75 -11.03
CA GLU A 191 -23.20 6.08 -11.22
C GLU A 191 -22.42 7.13 -10.39
N GLU A 192 -22.60 8.41 -10.70
CA GLU A 192 -21.93 9.51 -9.99
C GLU A 192 -22.11 9.44 -8.47
N ASP A 193 -23.32 9.11 -8.01
CA ASP A 193 -23.61 8.98 -6.58
C ASP A 193 -22.76 7.90 -5.88
N ASP A 194 -22.41 6.81 -6.56
CA ASP A 194 -21.53 5.77 -6.02
C ASP A 194 -20.14 6.36 -5.71
N TYR A 195 -19.57 7.15 -6.65
CA TYR A 195 -18.28 7.82 -6.49
C TYR A 195 -18.34 8.91 -5.42
N VAL A 196 -19.36 9.76 -5.44
CA VAL A 196 -19.54 10.81 -4.43
C VAL A 196 -19.65 10.21 -3.02
N ASN A 197 -20.38 9.09 -2.86
CA ASN A 197 -20.52 8.42 -1.57
C ASN A 197 -19.20 7.82 -1.08
N PHE A 198 -18.39 7.23 -1.98
CA PHE A 198 -17.07 6.70 -1.65
C PHE A 198 -16.13 7.81 -1.18
N TYR A 199 -16.06 8.93 -1.92
CA TYR A 199 -15.26 10.10 -1.53
C TYR A 199 -15.67 10.63 -0.16
N ARG A 200 -16.97 10.81 0.07
CA ARG A 200 -17.53 11.35 1.32
C ARG A 200 -17.33 10.44 2.53
N THR A 201 -17.14 9.15 2.31
CA THR A 201 -16.94 8.17 3.37
C THR A 201 -15.48 8.06 3.75
N PHE A 202 -14.59 8.00 2.77
CA PHE A 202 -13.20 7.58 3.00
C PHE A 202 -12.18 8.72 2.93
N TYR A 203 -12.40 9.73 2.08
CA TYR A 203 -11.48 10.88 1.94
C TYR A 203 -11.87 12.00 2.90
N VAL A 204 -11.59 11.76 4.18
CA VAL A 204 -11.96 12.63 5.29
C VAL A 204 -10.80 12.79 6.28
N PRO A 205 -10.73 13.90 7.03
CA PRO A 205 -9.62 14.18 7.95
C PRO A 205 -9.27 13.03 8.88
N SER A 206 -10.27 12.42 9.50
CA SER A 206 -10.06 11.31 10.47
C SER A 206 -9.57 10.00 9.84
N ASN A 207 -9.41 9.95 8.52
CA ASN A 207 -8.91 8.81 7.75
C ASN A 207 -7.62 9.14 6.98
N ALA A 208 -7.03 10.31 7.23
CA ALA A 208 -5.86 10.83 6.55
C ALA A 208 -4.66 10.96 7.50
N THR A 209 -3.51 10.48 7.06
CA THR A 209 -2.21 10.69 7.70
C THR A 209 -1.35 11.53 6.76
N LEU A 210 -1.05 12.78 7.14
CA LEU A 210 -0.16 13.69 6.44
C LEU A 210 1.26 13.44 6.94
N SER A 211 2.14 12.95 6.08
CA SER A 211 3.54 12.70 6.41
C SER A 211 4.48 13.51 5.52
N ILE A 212 5.33 14.32 6.13
CA ILE A 212 6.23 15.24 5.44
C ILE A 212 7.66 14.94 5.89
N ALA A 213 8.55 14.76 4.92
CA ALA A 213 9.96 14.51 5.21
C ALA A 213 10.85 15.31 4.27
N GLY A 214 11.99 15.80 4.76
CA GLY A 214 13.00 16.49 3.97
C GLY A 214 13.46 17.81 4.54
N ASP A 215 13.90 18.70 3.66
CA ASP A 215 14.45 20.01 4.02
C ASP A 215 13.32 20.97 4.42
N ILE A 216 12.88 20.84 5.66
CA ILE A 216 11.80 21.63 6.26
C ILE A 216 12.28 22.26 7.57
N ASN A 217 11.62 23.34 7.99
CA ASN A 217 11.63 23.79 9.36
C ASN A 217 10.32 23.38 10.04
N ILE A 218 10.38 22.63 11.11
CA ILE A 218 9.19 22.05 11.76
C ILE A 218 8.17 23.11 12.18
N GLU A 219 8.60 24.22 12.76
CA GLU A 219 7.66 25.25 13.24
C GLU A 219 7.01 26.03 12.10
N GLU A 220 7.76 26.37 11.06
CA GLU A 220 7.23 27.00 9.84
C GLU A 220 6.26 26.04 9.11
N THR A 221 6.62 24.76 9.03
CA THR A 221 5.78 23.72 8.43
C THR A 221 4.45 23.58 9.18
N LYS A 222 4.45 23.64 10.52
CA LYS A 222 3.21 23.64 11.32
C LYS A 222 2.33 24.86 11.03
N GLU A 223 2.94 26.04 10.79
CA GLU A 223 2.17 27.23 10.40
C GLU A 223 1.48 27.05 9.05
N TRP A 224 2.20 26.49 8.06
CA TRP A 224 1.63 26.15 6.75
C TRP A 224 0.53 25.08 6.84
N ILE A 225 0.74 24.04 7.62
CA ILE A 225 -0.28 23.00 7.86
C ILE A 225 -1.53 23.61 8.50
N ASN A 226 -1.36 24.45 9.50
CA ASN A 226 -2.50 25.17 10.10
C ASN A 226 -3.24 26.03 9.09
N LYS A 227 -2.52 26.72 8.21
CA LYS A 227 -3.12 27.57 7.17
C LYS A 227 -4.03 26.79 6.23
N TYR A 228 -3.59 25.61 5.78
CA TYR A 228 -4.27 24.85 4.73
C TYR A 228 -5.21 23.78 5.27
N PHE A 229 -4.87 23.15 6.38
CA PHE A 229 -5.62 21.98 6.88
C PHE A 229 -6.49 22.25 8.10
N ALA A 230 -6.19 23.25 8.94
CA ALA A 230 -6.99 23.48 10.15
C ALA A 230 -8.42 23.99 9.84
N SER A 231 -8.63 24.61 8.67
CA SER A 231 -9.94 25.05 8.20
C SER A 231 -10.80 23.94 7.59
N ILE A 232 -10.26 22.74 7.38
CA ILE A 232 -11.01 21.59 6.87
C ILE A 232 -11.97 21.10 7.96
N PRO A 233 -13.28 21.03 7.68
CA PRO A 233 -14.26 20.66 8.69
C PRO A 233 -14.13 19.20 9.14
N LYS A 234 -14.37 18.93 10.43
CA LYS A 234 -14.37 17.57 10.99
C LYS A 234 -15.75 16.91 10.98
N GLY A 235 -15.76 15.59 11.11
CA GLY A 235 -17.00 14.81 11.16
C GLY A 235 -17.90 15.06 9.96
N GLN A 236 -19.21 15.03 10.14
CA GLN A 236 -20.15 15.28 9.04
C GLN A 236 -20.15 16.72 8.52
N ALA A 237 -19.48 17.65 9.22
CA ALA A 237 -19.37 19.04 8.76
C ALA A 237 -18.57 19.17 7.46
N ILE A 238 -17.61 18.25 7.17
CA ILE A 238 -16.92 18.24 5.87
C ILE A 238 -17.89 17.94 4.73
N ASN A 239 -18.80 16.99 4.92
CA ASN A 239 -19.82 16.67 3.91
C ASN A 239 -20.86 17.79 3.78
N MET A 240 -21.17 18.47 4.88
CA MET A 240 -22.03 19.67 4.85
C MET A 240 -21.34 20.82 4.09
N PHE A 241 -20.03 20.99 4.23
CA PHE A 241 -19.27 22.00 3.47
C PHE A 241 -19.27 21.67 1.97
N ARG A 242 -19.00 20.43 1.60
CA ARG A 242 -19.05 19.96 0.21
C ARG A 242 -20.44 20.16 -0.40
N ASP A 243 -21.49 19.92 0.38
CA ASP A 243 -22.87 20.21 -0.04
C ASP A 243 -23.14 21.72 -0.18
N PHE A 244 -22.55 22.53 0.68
CA PHE A 244 -22.63 23.99 0.60
C PHE A 244 -22.03 24.54 -0.72
N GLU A 245 -20.93 23.93 -1.17
CA GLU A 245 -20.28 24.31 -2.43
C GLU A 245 -21.02 23.80 -3.68
N ASN A 246 -21.65 22.62 -3.60
CA ASN A 246 -22.09 21.89 -4.79
C ASN A 246 -23.62 21.80 -4.95
N LEU A 247 -24.42 22.02 -3.89
CA LEU A 247 -25.89 21.94 -3.98
C LEU A 247 -26.51 23.33 -4.29
N SER A 248 -27.67 23.29 -4.92
CA SER A 248 -28.53 24.49 -4.98
C SER A 248 -28.97 24.91 -3.57
N ALA A 249 -29.27 26.21 -3.39
CA ALA A 249 -29.72 26.73 -2.11
C ALA A 249 -30.94 25.98 -1.57
N GLU A 250 -31.91 25.64 -2.46
CA GLU A 250 -33.09 24.86 -2.10
C GLU A 250 -32.75 23.44 -1.63
N ALA A 251 -31.84 22.76 -2.32
CA ALA A 251 -31.39 21.40 -1.97
C ALA A 251 -30.64 21.39 -0.63
N PHE A 252 -29.77 22.37 -0.40
CA PHE A 252 -29.06 22.52 0.85
C PHE A 252 -30.02 22.79 2.01
N GLU A 253 -30.96 23.74 1.84
CA GLU A 253 -31.98 24.06 2.86
C GLU A 253 -32.88 22.86 3.16
N LYS A 254 -33.28 22.12 2.15
CA LYS A 254 -34.03 20.87 2.33
C LYS A 254 -33.27 19.84 3.15
N LYS A 255 -31.97 19.70 2.92
CA LYS A 255 -31.12 18.70 3.58
C LYS A 255 -30.78 19.08 5.03
N TYR A 256 -30.43 20.34 5.26
CA TYR A 256 -29.92 20.79 6.56
C TYR A 256 -30.91 21.63 7.38
N SER A 257 -32.09 21.94 6.81
CA SER A 257 -33.14 22.78 7.41
C SER A 257 -32.66 24.19 7.80
N ILE A 258 -31.73 24.72 6.99
CA ILE A 258 -31.13 26.05 7.16
C ILE A 258 -30.70 26.61 5.81
N SER A 259 -30.88 27.93 5.60
CA SER A 259 -30.42 28.60 4.38
C SER A 259 -28.87 28.64 4.32
N PRO A 260 -28.26 28.31 3.16
CA PRO A 260 -26.82 28.45 2.97
C PRO A 260 -26.34 29.90 3.09
N GLU A 261 -27.20 30.90 2.86
CA GLU A 261 -26.85 32.32 3.00
C GLU A 261 -26.37 32.73 4.41
N LEU A 262 -26.65 31.89 5.41
CA LEU A 262 -26.19 32.09 6.79
C LEU A 262 -24.73 31.65 7.02
N TYR A 263 -24.10 31.04 6.01
CA TYR A 263 -22.69 30.64 6.02
C TYR A 263 -21.89 31.53 5.07
N ASP A 264 -20.63 31.75 5.43
CA ASP A 264 -19.64 32.42 4.58
C ASP A 264 -18.67 31.36 4.06
N ALA A 265 -18.46 31.29 2.76
CA ALA A 265 -17.54 30.33 2.16
C ALA A 265 -16.09 30.46 2.70
N LYS A 266 -15.67 31.69 3.04
CA LYS A 266 -14.32 31.96 3.58
C LYS A 266 -14.19 31.67 5.07
N ASP A 267 -15.29 31.60 5.80
CA ASP A 267 -15.33 31.37 7.25
C ASP A 267 -16.46 30.44 7.62
N PHE A 268 -16.58 29.34 6.88
CA PHE A 268 -17.66 28.37 7.05
C PHE A 268 -17.73 27.82 8.48
N LEU A 269 -16.59 27.63 9.12
CA LEU A 269 -16.50 27.08 10.49
C LEU A 269 -16.96 28.08 11.59
N ASN A 270 -17.07 29.38 11.28
CA ASN A 270 -17.42 30.43 12.25
C ASN A 270 -18.63 31.26 11.82
N PRO A 271 -19.78 30.62 11.52
CA PRO A 271 -20.96 31.35 11.09
C PRO A 271 -21.41 32.34 12.17
N LYS A 272 -21.81 33.56 11.75
CA LYS A 272 -22.26 34.62 12.67
C LYS A 272 -23.65 34.32 13.25
N ASP A 273 -24.48 33.60 12.49
CA ASP A 273 -25.81 33.22 12.94
C ASP A 273 -25.77 32.11 13.98
N LYS A 274 -26.52 32.25 15.07
CA LYS A 274 -26.51 31.29 16.18
C LYS A 274 -27.08 29.91 15.78
N ARG A 275 -28.09 29.88 14.90
CA ARG A 275 -28.72 28.64 14.46
C ARG A 275 -27.76 27.90 13.51
N ALA A 276 -27.11 28.62 12.59
CA ALA A 276 -26.07 28.08 11.72
C ALA A 276 -24.94 27.47 12.53
N LYS A 277 -24.46 28.19 13.56
CA LYS A 277 -23.42 27.70 14.48
C LYS A 277 -23.83 26.42 15.21
N ALA A 278 -25.06 26.35 15.69
CA ALA A 278 -25.55 25.15 16.37
C ALA A 278 -25.65 23.92 15.46
N ILE A 279 -26.10 24.11 14.20
CA ILE A 279 -26.16 23.04 13.20
C ILE A 279 -24.76 22.58 12.83
N LEU A 280 -23.86 23.50 12.54
CA LEU A 280 -22.46 23.18 12.21
C LEU A 280 -21.79 22.44 13.38
N THR A 281 -21.96 22.88 14.62
CA THR A 281 -21.44 22.19 15.80
C THR A 281 -21.98 20.77 15.92
N LYS A 282 -23.27 20.56 15.62
CA LYS A 282 -23.86 19.21 15.60
C LYS A 282 -23.21 18.35 14.52
N GLN A 283 -23.04 18.87 13.32
CA GLN A 283 -22.39 18.14 12.20
C GLN A 283 -20.93 17.81 12.52
N SER A 284 -20.17 18.77 13.06
CA SER A 284 -18.78 18.56 13.47
C SER A 284 -18.62 17.49 14.55
N ASN A 285 -19.57 17.36 15.46
CA ASN A 285 -19.56 16.36 16.53
C ASN A 285 -20.18 15.02 16.11
N THR A 286 -20.72 14.92 14.89
CA THR A 286 -21.23 13.67 14.34
C THR A 286 -20.11 13.01 13.54
N PRO A 287 -19.56 11.86 14.00
CA PRO A 287 -18.47 11.21 13.29
C PRO A 287 -18.93 10.65 11.96
N ILE A 288 -18.00 10.54 11.03
CA ILE A 288 -18.18 9.75 9.81
C ILE A 288 -17.88 8.30 10.16
N ASN A 289 -18.81 7.42 9.88
CA ASN A 289 -18.60 5.99 10.04
C ASN A 289 -17.78 5.48 8.85
N ILE A 290 -16.55 5.06 9.12
CA ILE A 290 -15.64 4.47 8.12
C ILE A 290 -15.73 2.96 8.29
N PRO A 291 -16.35 2.23 7.34
CA PRO A 291 -16.48 0.79 7.45
C PRO A 291 -15.10 0.12 7.36
N ARG A 292 -14.86 -0.82 8.27
CA ARG A 292 -13.67 -1.66 8.29
C ARG A 292 -14.09 -3.12 8.28
N PRO A 293 -13.62 -3.94 7.33
CA PRO A 293 -13.78 -5.38 7.41
C PRO A 293 -13.14 -5.93 8.69
N GLU A 294 -13.69 -7.01 9.20
CA GLU A 294 -13.05 -7.74 10.31
C GLU A 294 -11.88 -8.57 9.76
N LYS A 295 -10.83 -8.71 10.58
CA LYS A 295 -9.71 -9.62 10.28
C LYS A 295 -10.22 -11.04 10.09
N THR A 296 -9.62 -11.78 9.18
CA THR A 296 -10.11 -13.12 8.84
C THR A 296 -9.05 -14.20 9.01
N ASP A 297 -9.49 -15.36 9.50
CA ASP A 297 -8.72 -16.62 9.48
C ASP A 297 -9.08 -17.49 8.27
N GLU A 298 -9.86 -16.96 7.33
CA GLU A 298 -10.31 -17.68 6.16
C GLU A 298 -9.13 -18.27 5.38
N ARG A 299 -9.26 -19.53 5.03
CA ARG A 299 -8.27 -20.29 4.28
C ARG A 299 -8.95 -21.31 3.39
N PRO A 300 -8.29 -21.84 2.36
CA PRO A 300 -8.85 -22.90 1.55
C PRO A 300 -9.22 -24.13 2.38
N ASP A 301 -10.41 -24.66 2.15
CA ASP A 301 -10.84 -25.94 2.71
C ASP A 301 -10.23 -27.08 1.89
N GLY A 302 -9.07 -27.53 2.31
CA GLY A 302 -8.27 -28.51 1.57
C GLY A 302 -7.45 -27.93 0.43
N VAL A 303 -7.08 -28.78 -0.52
CA VAL A 303 -6.36 -28.37 -1.73
C VAL A 303 -7.34 -27.92 -2.80
N VAL A 304 -7.26 -26.66 -3.18
CA VAL A 304 -7.99 -26.11 -4.34
C VAL A 304 -7.10 -26.22 -5.57
N LYS A 305 -7.42 -27.15 -6.49
CA LYS A 305 -6.70 -27.29 -7.77
C LYS A 305 -7.61 -26.86 -8.91
N ASP A 306 -7.14 -25.93 -9.75
CA ASP A 306 -7.94 -25.38 -10.85
C ASP A 306 -7.07 -25.05 -12.06
N ILE A 307 -7.72 -24.84 -13.22
CA ILE A 307 -7.08 -24.52 -14.50
C ILE A 307 -7.56 -23.12 -14.91
N VAL A 308 -6.59 -22.28 -15.26
CA VAL A 308 -6.84 -20.97 -15.89
C VAL A 308 -6.31 -20.99 -17.31
N TYR A 309 -7.18 -20.72 -18.28
CA TYR A 309 -6.78 -20.60 -19.68
C TYR A 309 -6.43 -19.14 -19.99
N ASP A 310 -5.24 -18.91 -20.50
CA ASP A 310 -4.74 -17.57 -20.78
C ASP A 310 -4.03 -17.51 -22.15
N ASN A 311 -3.85 -16.30 -22.66
CA ASN A 311 -3.13 -16.06 -23.91
C ASN A 311 -1.61 -16.16 -23.70
N ILE A 312 -1.15 -17.38 -23.49
CA ILE A 312 0.24 -17.74 -23.16
C ILE A 312 0.76 -18.81 -24.11
N GLN A 313 2.07 -18.90 -24.25
CA GLN A 313 2.72 -19.93 -25.05
C GLN A 313 3.16 -21.14 -24.23
N LEU A 314 3.54 -20.92 -22.99
CA LEU A 314 4.06 -21.94 -22.08
C LEU A 314 3.16 -22.11 -20.88
N PRO A 315 2.95 -23.33 -20.38
CA PRO A 315 2.21 -23.51 -19.15
C PRO A 315 2.88 -22.86 -17.93
N GLY A 316 2.08 -22.36 -16.99
CA GLY A 316 2.53 -21.80 -15.72
C GLY A 316 1.89 -22.50 -14.53
N LEU A 317 2.67 -22.67 -13.45
CA LEU A 317 2.20 -23.16 -12.17
C LEU A 317 2.21 -22.03 -11.15
N PHE A 318 1.08 -21.80 -10.47
CA PHE A 318 0.97 -20.87 -9.35
C PHE A 318 0.40 -21.62 -8.15
N MET A 319 1.15 -21.61 -7.04
CA MET A 319 0.70 -22.19 -5.78
C MET A 319 0.62 -21.11 -4.73
N ALA A 320 -0.39 -21.16 -3.87
CA ALA A 320 -0.54 -20.17 -2.81
C ALA A 320 -0.90 -20.79 -1.47
N TYR A 321 -0.38 -20.20 -0.41
CA TYR A 321 -0.57 -20.56 0.98
C TYR A 321 -1.09 -19.37 1.78
N ARG A 322 -1.95 -19.62 2.75
CA ARG A 322 -2.46 -18.58 3.65
C ARG A 322 -1.39 -18.18 4.65
N PHE A 323 -1.00 -16.91 4.63
CA PHE A 323 -0.06 -16.28 5.58
C PHE A 323 -0.82 -15.39 6.56
N PRO A 324 -0.24 -15.06 7.73
CA PRO A 324 -0.86 -14.14 8.70
C PRO A 324 -0.88 -12.72 8.17
N SER A 325 -1.46 -11.80 8.95
CA SER A 325 -1.42 -10.36 8.66
C SER A 325 0.02 -9.83 8.66
N GLN A 326 0.26 -8.72 7.96
CA GLN A 326 1.58 -8.08 7.89
C GLN A 326 2.14 -7.66 9.26
N THR A 327 1.28 -7.49 10.27
CA THR A 327 1.67 -7.10 11.63
C THR A 327 1.96 -8.28 12.56
N ASP A 328 1.73 -9.52 12.09
CA ASP A 328 2.02 -10.73 12.88
C ASP A 328 3.54 -10.96 12.96
N GLU A 329 4.02 -11.38 14.12
CA GLU A 329 5.47 -11.61 14.32
C GLU A 329 6.03 -12.72 13.43
N ASP A 330 5.22 -13.70 13.03
CA ASP A 330 5.63 -14.75 12.10
C ASP A 330 5.91 -14.22 10.69
N MET A 331 5.37 -13.03 10.33
CA MET A 331 5.54 -12.46 8.99
C MET A 331 7.00 -12.15 8.67
N TYR A 332 7.77 -11.65 9.62
CA TYR A 332 9.21 -11.38 9.46
C TYR A 332 9.99 -12.65 9.07
N ALA A 333 9.70 -13.76 9.74
CA ALA A 333 10.33 -15.04 9.43
C ALA A 333 9.82 -15.64 8.10
N LEU A 334 8.56 -15.39 7.72
CA LEU A 334 7.97 -15.81 6.44
C LEU A 334 8.59 -15.07 5.26
N GLU A 335 8.81 -13.76 5.38
CA GLU A 335 9.48 -12.97 4.36
C GLU A 335 10.92 -13.43 4.18
N MET A 336 11.69 -13.58 5.26
CA MET A 336 13.04 -14.12 5.21
C MET A 336 13.09 -15.54 4.63
N MET A 337 12.11 -16.39 4.95
CA MET A 337 11.95 -17.71 4.34
C MET A 337 11.77 -17.64 2.82
N ASN A 338 10.93 -16.74 2.35
CA ASN A 338 10.72 -16.54 0.91
C ASN A 338 11.99 -16.07 0.21
N ASP A 339 12.79 -15.23 0.84
CA ASP A 339 14.05 -14.76 0.27
C ASP A 339 15.14 -15.87 0.23
N VAL A 340 15.15 -16.78 1.20
CA VAL A 340 15.97 -18.01 1.09
C VAL A 340 15.55 -18.83 -0.11
N LEU A 341 14.24 -18.97 -0.32
CA LEU A 341 13.68 -19.74 -1.44
C LEU A 341 13.85 -19.04 -2.77
N SER A 342 13.66 -17.73 -2.86
CA SER A 342 13.54 -16.98 -4.11
C SER A 342 14.34 -15.67 -4.20
N GLY A 343 15.10 -15.27 -3.18
CA GLY A 343 15.86 -14.00 -3.13
C GLY A 343 17.07 -13.98 -4.08
N GLY A 344 16.82 -13.79 -5.38
CA GLY A 344 17.82 -13.62 -6.44
C GLY A 344 18.36 -14.93 -7.04
N ALA A 345 19.34 -14.82 -7.94
CA ALA A 345 19.87 -15.93 -8.73
C ALA A 345 20.45 -17.07 -7.88
N SER A 346 21.00 -16.75 -6.71
CA SER A 346 21.58 -17.78 -5.81
C SER A 346 20.55 -18.48 -4.92
N SER A 347 19.27 -18.19 -5.05
CA SER A 347 18.19 -18.78 -4.27
C SER A 347 17.95 -20.26 -4.58
N ARG A 348 17.30 -20.97 -3.65
CA ARG A 348 17.08 -22.42 -3.78
C ARG A 348 16.21 -22.78 -4.97
N ILE A 349 15.13 -22.02 -5.19
CA ILE A 349 14.19 -22.25 -6.31
C ILE A 349 14.92 -22.03 -7.63
N ASN A 350 15.61 -20.90 -7.81
CA ASN A 350 16.32 -20.62 -9.06
C ASN A 350 17.39 -21.68 -9.36
N LYS A 351 18.27 -21.97 -8.39
CA LYS A 351 19.31 -22.99 -8.56
C LYS A 351 18.78 -24.36 -8.89
N ASN A 352 17.64 -24.74 -8.28
CA ASN A 352 17.10 -26.08 -8.43
C ASN A 352 16.25 -26.23 -9.69
N LEU A 353 15.20 -25.40 -9.87
CA LEU A 353 14.22 -25.56 -10.93
C LEU A 353 14.74 -25.01 -12.27
N VAL A 354 15.49 -23.87 -12.24
CA VAL A 354 15.92 -23.18 -13.45
C VAL A 354 17.29 -23.71 -13.89
N GLU A 355 18.31 -23.66 -13.01
CA GLU A 355 19.70 -23.98 -13.41
C GLU A 355 19.98 -25.49 -13.49
N LYS A 356 19.63 -26.27 -12.43
CA LYS A 356 20.00 -27.69 -12.35
C LYS A 356 19.04 -28.58 -13.12
N GLN A 357 17.73 -28.52 -12.80
CA GLN A 357 16.74 -29.40 -13.42
C GLN A 357 16.27 -28.89 -14.78
N GLN A 358 16.38 -27.59 -15.04
CA GLN A 358 15.94 -26.94 -16.27
C GLN A 358 14.49 -27.25 -16.64
N ILE A 359 13.63 -27.34 -15.60
CA ILE A 359 12.19 -27.62 -15.75
C ILE A 359 11.36 -26.34 -15.82
N ALA A 360 11.91 -25.22 -15.36
CA ALA A 360 11.29 -23.91 -15.44
C ALA A 360 12.20 -22.91 -16.17
N GLN A 361 11.61 -22.03 -16.96
CA GLN A 361 12.32 -20.86 -17.52
C GLN A 361 12.52 -19.78 -16.47
N PHE A 362 11.51 -19.65 -15.60
CA PHE A 362 11.46 -18.67 -14.53
C PHE A 362 10.69 -19.25 -13.36
N ALA A 363 11.19 -19.07 -12.14
CA ALA A 363 10.52 -19.50 -10.93
C ALA A 363 10.83 -18.55 -9.77
N PHE A 364 9.82 -18.21 -8.98
CA PHE A 364 9.95 -17.33 -7.83
C PHE A 364 8.92 -17.63 -6.75
N SER A 365 9.14 -17.07 -5.56
CA SER A 365 8.14 -16.98 -4.50
C SER A 365 8.20 -15.61 -3.83
N PHE A 366 7.10 -15.18 -3.23
CA PHE A 366 7.05 -13.98 -2.40
C PHE A 366 5.96 -14.07 -1.35
N ALA A 367 6.15 -13.34 -0.26
CA ALA A 367 5.16 -13.13 0.77
C ALA A 367 4.39 -11.84 0.46
N TYR A 368 3.07 -11.92 0.40
CA TYR A 368 2.19 -10.77 0.19
C TYR A 368 1.46 -10.48 1.51
N GLY A 369 2.05 -9.58 2.30
CA GLY A 369 1.50 -9.15 3.58
C GLY A 369 0.45 -8.06 3.38
N LEU A 370 -0.71 -8.22 4.06
CA LEU A 370 -1.80 -7.25 4.09
C LEU A 370 -2.25 -7.04 5.54
N GLU A 371 -3.05 -6.00 5.80
CA GLU A 371 -3.49 -5.62 7.14
C GLU A 371 -4.26 -6.73 7.87
N ASP A 372 -5.17 -7.41 7.18
CA ASP A 372 -6.06 -8.39 7.81
C ASP A 372 -5.60 -9.85 7.60
N ALA A 373 -4.73 -10.07 6.60
CA ALA A 373 -4.32 -11.39 6.16
C ALA A 373 -3.10 -11.32 5.25
N GLY A 374 -2.44 -12.45 4.96
CA GLY A 374 -1.37 -12.54 3.98
C GLY A 374 -1.48 -13.77 3.10
N VAL A 375 -0.71 -13.78 2.01
CA VAL A 375 -0.63 -14.90 1.06
C VAL A 375 0.83 -15.14 0.68
N GLY A 376 1.31 -16.37 0.79
CA GLY A 376 2.58 -16.78 0.21
C GLY A 376 2.36 -17.37 -1.17
N ILE A 377 2.99 -16.81 -2.21
CA ILE A 377 2.81 -17.24 -3.59
C ILE A 377 4.10 -17.86 -4.12
N PHE A 378 3.99 -18.99 -4.80
CA PHE A 378 5.04 -19.70 -5.53
C PHE A 378 4.62 -19.79 -6.99
N ALA A 379 5.45 -19.35 -7.89
CA ALA A 379 5.15 -19.30 -9.31
C ALA A 379 6.29 -19.82 -10.17
N ALA A 380 5.97 -20.53 -11.24
CA ALA A 380 6.93 -20.93 -12.24
C ALA A 380 6.30 -21.03 -13.63
N ILE A 381 7.07 -20.60 -14.63
CA ILE A 381 6.74 -20.83 -16.04
C ILE A 381 7.55 -22.04 -16.53
N ALA A 382 6.86 -23.05 -17.04
CA ALA A 382 7.50 -24.27 -17.50
C ALA A 382 8.52 -24.01 -18.62
N ALA A 383 9.62 -24.75 -18.61
CA ALA A 383 10.45 -24.85 -19.80
C ALA A 383 9.72 -25.66 -20.88
N LYS A 384 10.13 -25.47 -22.14
CA LYS A 384 9.49 -26.17 -23.26
C LYS A 384 9.45 -27.69 -23.02
N ASP A 385 8.31 -28.29 -23.26
CA ASP A 385 8.06 -29.73 -23.13
C ASP A 385 8.22 -30.28 -21.69
N LYS A 386 8.12 -29.40 -20.68
CA LYS A 386 8.16 -29.79 -19.27
C LYS A 386 6.78 -29.77 -18.62
N SER A 387 6.58 -30.68 -17.67
CA SER A 387 5.32 -30.87 -16.97
C SER A 387 5.17 -29.92 -15.78
N LEU A 388 3.96 -29.37 -15.56
CA LEU A 388 3.64 -28.62 -14.35
C LEU A 388 3.67 -29.48 -13.08
N ASP A 389 3.38 -30.79 -13.22
CA ASP A 389 3.46 -31.73 -12.09
C ASP A 389 4.93 -31.94 -11.63
N ASP A 390 5.90 -31.98 -12.57
CA ASP A 390 7.32 -32.02 -12.21
C ASP A 390 7.77 -30.76 -11.49
N ILE A 391 7.28 -29.60 -11.90
CA ILE A 391 7.54 -28.31 -11.24
C ILE A 391 6.92 -28.31 -9.84
N GLN A 392 5.69 -28.77 -9.68
CA GLN A 392 5.04 -28.90 -8.37
C GLN A 392 5.84 -29.80 -7.44
N VAL A 393 6.27 -30.96 -7.90
CA VAL A 393 7.13 -31.89 -7.12
C VAL A 393 8.44 -31.23 -6.71
N ALA A 394 9.05 -30.44 -7.61
CA ALA A 394 10.29 -29.74 -7.30
C ALA A 394 10.09 -28.61 -6.28
N PHE A 395 8.99 -27.84 -6.35
CA PHE A 395 8.63 -26.88 -5.32
C PHE A 395 8.39 -27.56 -3.97
N ASP A 396 7.58 -28.61 -3.96
CA ASP A 396 7.26 -29.38 -2.75
C ASP A 396 8.53 -29.95 -2.10
N ALA A 397 9.51 -30.38 -2.90
CA ALA A 397 10.79 -30.84 -2.39
C ALA A 397 11.60 -29.71 -1.72
N GLN A 398 11.63 -28.48 -2.30
CA GLN A 398 12.32 -27.35 -1.69
C GLN A 398 11.61 -26.88 -0.40
N ILE A 399 10.30 -26.92 -0.39
CA ILE A 399 9.48 -26.63 0.81
C ILE A 399 9.75 -27.68 1.89
N GLU A 400 9.84 -28.96 1.54
CA GLU A 400 10.09 -30.01 2.52
C GLU A 400 11.50 -29.92 3.11
N ILE A 401 12.51 -29.54 2.32
CA ILE A 401 13.86 -29.30 2.81
C ILE A 401 13.87 -28.17 3.86
N ILE A 402 13.22 -27.02 3.60
CA ILE A 402 13.23 -25.91 4.56
C ILE A 402 12.41 -26.23 5.82
N LYS A 403 11.45 -27.16 5.74
CA LYS A 403 10.69 -27.65 6.89
C LYS A 403 11.50 -28.62 7.75
N THR A 404 12.34 -29.45 7.14
CA THR A 404 13.02 -30.56 7.84
C THR A 404 14.46 -30.24 8.23
N GLU A 405 15.12 -29.35 7.49
CA GLU A 405 16.51 -28.97 7.70
C GLU A 405 16.61 -27.47 8.03
N LEU A 406 17.53 -27.11 8.93
CA LEU A 406 17.87 -25.71 9.15
C LEU A 406 18.60 -25.17 7.91
N ILE A 407 18.30 -23.95 7.51
CA ILE A 407 19.06 -23.26 6.47
C ILE A 407 20.54 -23.11 6.90
N SER A 408 21.46 -23.07 5.96
CA SER A 408 22.87 -22.88 6.28
C SER A 408 23.12 -21.53 6.94
N GLN A 409 24.23 -21.41 7.69
CA GLN A 409 24.61 -20.14 8.29
C GLN A 409 24.90 -19.09 7.22
N GLU A 410 25.51 -19.50 6.11
CA GLU A 410 25.82 -18.62 4.99
C GLU A 410 24.56 -18.06 4.31
N GLU A 411 23.54 -18.90 4.06
CA GLU A 411 22.22 -18.43 3.54
C GLU A 411 21.57 -17.46 4.51
N PHE A 412 21.59 -17.74 5.78
CA PHE A 412 21.00 -16.91 6.81
C PHE A 412 21.69 -15.53 6.91
N GLU A 413 23.00 -15.49 6.95
CA GLU A 413 23.78 -14.24 6.97
C GLU A 413 23.56 -13.41 5.70
N LYS A 414 23.51 -14.06 4.54
CA LYS A 414 23.18 -13.39 3.28
C LYS A 414 21.85 -12.67 3.37
N ILE A 415 20.78 -13.35 3.82
CA ILE A 415 19.44 -12.77 3.90
C ILE A 415 19.40 -11.63 4.93
N ARG A 416 20.01 -11.79 6.09
CA ARG A 416 20.10 -10.71 7.08
C ARG A 416 20.76 -9.46 6.51
N ASN A 417 21.89 -9.63 5.80
CA ASN A 417 22.57 -8.50 5.17
C ASN A 417 21.71 -7.85 4.07
N GLN A 418 20.89 -8.62 3.36
CA GLN A 418 19.95 -8.07 2.37
C GLN A 418 18.86 -7.22 3.03
N TYR A 419 18.28 -7.67 4.15
CA TYR A 419 17.29 -6.90 4.91
C TYR A 419 17.88 -5.62 5.50
N GLU A 420 19.08 -5.70 6.09
CA GLU A 420 19.78 -4.52 6.58
C GLU A 420 20.03 -3.49 5.46
N ASN A 421 20.53 -3.96 4.30
CA ASN A 421 20.76 -3.09 3.16
C ASN A 421 19.46 -2.51 2.58
N SER A 422 18.40 -3.30 2.46
CA SER A 422 17.10 -2.85 1.96
C SER A 422 16.50 -1.79 2.88
N PHE A 423 16.55 -2.01 4.19
CA PHE A 423 16.06 -1.05 5.18
C PHE A 423 16.80 0.29 5.08
N VAL A 424 18.15 0.23 5.00
CA VAL A 424 18.98 1.43 4.83
C VAL A 424 18.64 2.13 3.51
N SER A 425 18.45 1.39 2.42
CA SER A 425 18.16 1.96 1.11
C SER A 425 16.78 2.62 1.03
N THR A 426 15.74 2.01 1.61
CA THR A 426 14.40 2.56 1.67
C THR A 426 14.38 3.85 2.48
N ASN A 427 15.00 3.83 3.65
CA ASN A 427 15.06 4.98 4.55
C ASN A 427 16.21 5.97 4.23
N ALA A 428 16.88 5.80 3.10
CA ALA A 428 17.83 6.79 2.57
C ALA A 428 17.16 7.87 1.72
N THR A 429 15.88 7.71 1.39
CA THR A 429 15.13 8.70 0.61
C THR A 429 14.05 9.34 1.46
N ILE A 430 13.85 10.63 1.29
CA ILE A 430 12.80 11.37 2.04
C ILE A 430 11.40 10.83 1.76
N ALA A 431 11.12 10.40 0.51
CA ALA A 431 9.86 9.77 0.16
C ALA A 431 9.67 8.43 0.89
N GLY A 432 10.70 7.59 0.95
CA GLY A 432 10.67 6.33 1.69
C GLY A 432 10.48 6.53 3.20
N ILE A 433 11.10 7.55 3.79
CA ILE A 433 10.90 7.90 5.20
C ILE A 433 9.45 8.36 5.42
N ALA A 434 8.93 9.26 4.58
CA ALA A 434 7.56 9.76 4.72
C ALA A 434 6.53 8.63 4.62
N GLU A 435 6.69 7.73 3.64
CA GLU A 435 5.83 6.55 3.47
C GLU A 435 5.95 5.59 4.66
N SER A 436 7.16 5.25 5.08
CA SER A 436 7.39 4.34 6.21
C SER A 436 6.83 4.88 7.53
N LEU A 437 6.92 6.18 7.80
CA LEU A 437 6.34 6.80 8.99
C LEU A 437 4.81 6.71 8.97
N ALA A 438 4.17 7.00 7.82
CA ALA A 438 2.72 6.90 7.66
C ALA A 438 2.23 5.45 7.79
N ASP A 439 2.89 4.49 7.15
CA ASP A 439 2.53 3.07 7.24
C ASP A 439 2.67 2.53 8.66
N ASN A 440 3.76 2.86 9.34
CA ASN A 440 3.96 2.45 10.72
C ASN A 440 2.90 3.05 11.65
N HIS A 441 2.50 4.31 11.43
CA HIS A 441 1.42 4.92 12.20
C HIS A 441 0.10 4.16 12.00
N VAL A 442 -0.27 3.89 10.75
CA VAL A 442 -1.57 3.31 10.41
C VAL A 442 -1.66 1.83 10.79
N TYR A 443 -0.61 1.04 10.50
CA TYR A 443 -0.67 -0.42 10.60
C TYR A 443 0.05 -0.99 11.82
N ASN A 444 1.16 -0.39 12.24
CA ASN A 444 2.05 -0.98 13.25
C ASN A 444 1.88 -0.39 14.65
N GLY A 445 0.87 0.46 14.84
CA GLY A 445 0.54 1.05 16.15
C GLY A 445 1.43 2.21 16.57
N GLY A 446 2.03 2.93 15.60
CA GLY A 446 2.73 4.20 15.82
C GLY A 446 3.97 4.37 14.94
N ALA A 447 4.21 5.61 14.52
CA ALA A 447 5.34 5.96 13.65
C ALA A 447 6.71 5.55 14.23
N SER A 448 6.84 5.48 15.56
CA SER A 448 8.08 5.04 16.25
C SER A 448 8.57 3.65 15.86
N LYS A 449 7.70 2.82 15.27
CA LYS A 449 8.07 1.47 14.83
C LYS A 449 9.11 1.48 13.71
N ILE A 450 9.22 2.54 12.92
CA ILE A 450 10.28 2.72 11.91
C ILE A 450 11.68 2.48 12.50
N ASN A 451 11.92 2.89 13.74
CA ASN A 451 13.22 2.73 14.41
C ASN A 451 13.45 1.33 15.02
N THR A 452 12.41 0.48 15.07
CA THR A 452 12.50 -0.86 15.66
C THR A 452 12.25 -1.99 14.66
N GLU A 453 11.75 -1.69 13.47
CA GLU A 453 11.38 -2.68 12.47
C GLU A 453 12.57 -3.55 12.04
N LEU A 454 13.71 -2.95 11.70
CA LEU A 454 14.91 -3.73 11.37
C LEU A 454 15.29 -4.71 12.46
N SER A 455 15.18 -4.31 13.74
CA SER A 455 15.51 -5.20 14.86
C SER A 455 14.66 -6.46 14.90
N LYS A 456 13.43 -6.42 14.40
CA LYS A 456 12.54 -7.58 14.32
C LYS A 456 13.05 -8.60 13.32
N TYR A 457 13.50 -8.16 12.13
CA TYR A 457 14.18 -9.03 11.17
C TYR A 457 15.49 -9.59 11.74
N MET A 458 16.26 -8.73 12.42
CA MET A 458 17.57 -9.16 13.01
C MET A 458 17.40 -10.14 14.16
N ASN A 459 16.24 -10.20 14.81
CA ASN A 459 15.94 -11.15 15.88
C ASN A 459 15.39 -12.48 15.37
N VAL A 460 15.00 -12.60 14.09
CA VAL A 460 14.59 -13.88 13.49
C VAL A 460 15.77 -14.85 13.54
N THR A 461 15.47 -16.11 13.88
CA THR A 461 16.44 -17.20 13.92
C THR A 461 16.23 -18.18 12.77
N ARG A 462 17.21 -19.04 12.52
CA ARG A 462 17.07 -20.13 11.54
C ARG A 462 15.94 -21.11 11.94
N GLU A 463 15.77 -21.30 13.22
CA GLU A 463 14.71 -22.10 13.85
C GLU A 463 13.34 -21.48 13.62
N ASP A 464 13.20 -20.15 13.66
CA ASP A 464 11.96 -19.44 13.31
C ASP A 464 11.59 -19.64 11.85
N ILE A 465 12.53 -19.52 10.94
CA ILE A 465 12.32 -19.81 9.51
C ILE A 465 11.82 -21.21 9.30
N GLN A 466 12.41 -22.21 9.96
CA GLN A 466 11.92 -23.59 9.88
C GLN A 466 10.54 -23.76 10.52
N ARG A 467 10.29 -23.13 11.66
CA ARG A 467 9.02 -23.16 12.37
C ARG A 467 7.87 -22.61 11.53
N VAL A 468 8.06 -21.45 10.92
CA VAL A 468 7.03 -20.83 10.06
C VAL A 468 6.81 -21.64 8.78
N ALA A 469 7.86 -22.20 8.18
CA ALA A 469 7.71 -23.13 7.06
C ALA A 469 6.81 -24.32 7.41
N LYS A 470 7.00 -24.95 8.58
CA LYS A 470 6.16 -26.05 9.07
C LYS A 470 4.72 -25.61 9.31
N LYS A 471 4.51 -24.41 9.88
CA LYS A 471 3.20 -23.90 10.26
C LYS A 471 2.34 -23.48 9.07
N TYR A 472 2.93 -22.84 8.08
CA TYR A 472 2.17 -22.18 7.02
C TYR A 472 2.24 -22.88 5.66
N LEU A 473 3.33 -23.57 5.32
CA LEU A 473 3.45 -24.26 4.02
C LEU A 473 2.90 -25.69 4.10
N THR A 474 1.61 -25.81 4.37
CA THR A 474 0.93 -27.10 4.52
C THR A 474 0.40 -27.60 3.17
N GLN A 475 0.65 -28.88 2.85
CA GLN A 475 0.23 -29.44 1.56
C GLN A 475 -1.27 -29.72 1.47
N ASP A 476 -1.96 -29.82 2.58
CA ASP A 476 -3.38 -30.13 2.71
C ASP A 476 -4.31 -28.91 2.67
N SER A 477 -3.76 -27.68 2.69
CA SER A 477 -4.52 -26.44 2.61
C SER A 477 -3.76 -25.41 1.76
N ARG A 478 -3.95 -25.47 0.44
CA ARG A 478 -3.28 -24.59 -0.53
C ARG A 478 -4.07 -24.46 -1.82
N ILE A 479 -3.75 -23.45 -2.59
CA ILE A 479 -4.25 -23.25 -3.95
C ILE A 479 -3.17 -23.71 -4.93
N ILE A 480 -3.58 -24.37 -6.00
CA ILE A 480 -2.72 -24.81 -7.12
C ILE A 480 -3.44 -24.41 -8.40
N LEU A 481 -2.90 -23.46 -9.15
CA LEU A 481 -3.43 -23.01 -10.42
C LEU A 481 -2.51 -23.44 -11.55
N HIS A 482 -3.06 -24.18 -12.51
CA HIS A 482 -2.42 -24.50 -13.75
C HIS A 482 -2.85 -23.49 -14.81
N TYR A 483 -1.95 -22.63 -15.23
CA TYR A 483 -2.16 -21.74 -16.37
C TYR A 483 -1.81 -22.50 -17.63
N LEU A 484 -2.80 -22.63 -18.53
CA LEU A 484 -2.64 -23.34 -19.79
C LEU A 484 -2.93 -22.39 -20.96
N PRO A 485 -2.27 -22.59 -22.11
CA PRO A 485 -2.60 -21.87 -23.33
C PRO A 485 -4.08 -22.04 -23.71
N LYS A 486 -4.74 -20.94 -24.11
CA LYS A 486 -6.03 -21.05 -24.79
C LYS A 486 -5.83 -21.83 -26.10
N GLU A 487 -6.68 -22.83 -26.35
CA GLU A 487 -6.70 -23.47 -27.67
C GLU A 487 -7.04 -22.38 -28.73
N GLU A 488 -6.21 -22.26 -29.74
CA GLU A 488 -6.57 -21.43 -30.89
C GLU A 488 -7.85 -22.03 -31.49
N VAL A 489 -8.95 -21.29 -31.38
CA VAL A 489 -10.15 -21.62 -32.18
C VAL A 489 -9.77 -21.33 -33.62
N THR A 490 -9.35 -22.35 -34.35
CA THR A 490 -9.27 -22.26 -35.81
C THR A 490 -10.71 -22.08 -36.31
N GLU A 491 -11.08 -20.84 -36.63
CA GLU A 491 -12.29 -20.60 -37.44
C GLU A 491 -12.10 -21.34 -38.75
N GLU A 492 -12.84 -22.46 -38.92
CA GLU A 492 -13.03 -23.12 -40.22
C GLU A 492 -14.00 -22.33 -41.11
#